data_bf279cd28c06e9ed5a993db71a35859e
#
_entry.id   bf279cd28c06e9ed5a993db71a35859e
#
_cell.length_a   1.000
_cell.length_b   1.000
_cell.length_c   1.000
_cell.angle_alpha   90.00
_cell.angle_beta   90.00
_cell.angle_gamma   90.00
#
_symmetry.space_group_name_H-M   'P 1'
#
loop_
_entity.id
_entity.type
_entity.pdbx_description
1 polymer ?
#
loop_
_entity_poly.entity_id
_entity_poly.type
_entity_poly.pdbx_seq_one_letter_code
_entity_poly.pdbx_strand_id
1 'polypeptide(L)'
;MTALAKDKGTVKIIGLALANGLAALAGCVFCQQQGFFEISVGTGTIVTGLASVIIGTKLFAKLGFLRTTTAVILGSILYKACTSLAMNVAQNFGINTSNNKFVIAAMFLIILVLSDRSARKKVR
;
A
#
# COMPACT_ATOMS: atom_id res chain seq x y z
N MET A 1 8.18 -15.47 -18.59
CA MET A 1 9.08 -15.94 -17.52
C MET A 1 9.32 -17.44 -17.56
N THR A 2 8.46 -18.21 -18.17
CA THR A 2 8.63 -19.67 -18.36
C THR A 2 9.61 -20.05 -19.48
N ALA A 3 10.01 -19.10 -20.32
CA ALA A 3 10.91 -19.36 -21.46
C ALA A 3 12.40 -19.54 -21.10
N LEU A 4 12.78 -19.27 -19.88
CA LEU A 4 14.19 -19.31 -19.43
C LEU A 4 14.51 -20.47 -18.48
N ALA A 5 13.71 -21.54 -18.43
CA ALA A 5 13.95 -22.77 -17.66
C ALA A 5 14.50 -22.56 -16.22
N LYS A 6 14.30 -21.38 -15.63
CA LYS A 6 14.66 -21.12 -14.23
C LYS A 6 13.52 -21.48 -13.32
N ASP A 7 13.83 -22.23 -12.27
CA ASP A 7 12.87 -22.60 -11.23
C ASP A 7 12.13 -21.38 -10.70
N LYS A 8 10.81 -21.41 -10.79
CA LYS A 8 9.93 -20.35 -10.26
C LYS A 8 10.19 -20.04 -8.78
N GLY A 9 10.64 -21.04 -8.03
CA GLY A 9 11.03 -20.88 -6.63
C GLY A 9 12.23 -19.97 -6.44
N THR A 10 13.30 -20.17 -7.22
CA THR A 10 14.52 -19.38 -7.13
C THR A 10 14.29 -17.92 -7.47
N VAL A 11 13.49 -17.63 -8.50
CA VAL A 11 13.13 -16.26 -8.88
C VAL A 11 12.33 -15.57 -7.78
N LYS A 12 11.39 -16.27 -7.14
CA LYS A 12 10.62 -15.75 -6.00
C LYS A 12 11.51 -15.40 -4.80
N ILE A 13 12.47 -16.27 -4.47
CA ILE A 13 13.40 -16.06 -3.36
C ILE A 13 14.28 -14.84 -3.62
N ILE A 14 14.84 -14.70 -4.81
CA ILE A 14 15.66 -13.55 -5.19
C ILE A 14 14.83 -12.25 -5.14
N GLY A 15 13.63 -12.26 -5.70
CA GLY A 15 12.73 -11.12 -5.67
C GLY A 15 12.36 -10.71 -4.25
N LEU A 16 12.07 -11.66 -3.38
CA LEU A 16 11.76 -11.43 -1.98
C LEU A 16 12.97 -10.89 -1.20
N ALA A 17 14.16 -11.41 -1.46
CA ALA A 17 15.40 -10.93 -0.84
C ALA A 17 15.69 -9.48 -1.23
N LEU A 18 15.55 -9.13 -2.51
CA LEU A 18 15.71 -7.75 -2.98
C LEU A 18 14.67 -6.81 -2.39
N ALA A 19 13.41 -7.24 -2.34
CA ALA A 19 12.34 -6.45 -1.75
C ALA A 19 12.57 -6.16 -0.26
N ASN A 20 13.01 -7.16 0.50
CA ASN A 20 13.36 -7.00 1.91
C ASN A 20 14.57 -6.10 2.11
N GLY A 21 15.59 -6.20 1.26
CA GLY A 21 16.75 -5.32 1.28
C GLY A 21 16.37 -3.85 1.04
N LEU A 22 15.54 -3.59 0.04
CA LEU A 22 15.02 -2.25 -0.23
C LEU A 22 14.13 -1.72 0.90
N ALA A 23 13.30 -2.58 1.48
CA ALA A 23 12.47 -2.21 2.63
C ALA A 23 13.31 -1.85 3.86
N ALA A 24 14.40 -2.57 4.11
CA ALA A 24 15.33 -2.27 5.19
C ALA A 24 16.01 -0.92 4.99
N LEU A 25 16.48 -0.62 3.76
CA LEU A 25 17.08 0.68 3.43
C LEU A 25 16.07 1.82 3.61
N ALA A 26 14.85 1.64 3.12
CA ALA A 26 13.78 2.62 3.28
C ALA A 26 13.45 2.86 4.77
N GLY A 27 13.42 1.80 5.57
CA GLY A 27 13.25 1.89 7.01
C GLY A 27 14.35 2.67 7.72
N CYS A 28 15.62 2.44 7.35
CA CYS A 28 16.75 3.18 7.88
C CYS A 28 16.68 4.68 7.58
N VAL A 29 16.38 5.04 6.33
CA VAL A 29 16.20 6.44 5.93
C VAL A 29 15.03 7.09 6.68
N PHE A 30 13.92 6.36 6.82
CA PHE A 30 12.77 6.84 7.56
C PHE A 30 13.08 7.09 9.04
N CYS A 31 13.82 6.18 9.69
CA CYS A 31 14.25 6.35 11.07
C CYS A 31 15.18 7.55 11.25
N GLN A 32 16.09 7.80 10.30
CA GLN A 32 16.95 8.97 10.32
C GLN A 32 16.16 10.28 10.20
N GLN A 33 15.12 10.28 9.38
CA GLN A 33 14.28 11.46 9.20
C GLN A 33 13.42 11.76 10.44
N GLN A 34 12.90 10.73 11.09
CA GLN A 34 12.03 10.88 12.26
C GLN A 34 12.80 11.05 13.57
N GLY A 35 14.05 10.61 13.62
CA GLY A 35 14.88 10.67 14.82
C GLY A 35 14.52 9.65 15.90
N PHE A 36 13.49 8.83 15.69
CA PHE A 36 13.09 7.74 16.59
C PHE A 36 12.54 6.54 15.80
N PHE A 37 12.58 5.39 16.42
CA PHE A 37 12.00 4.16 15.86
C PHE A 37 10.87 3.67 16.75
N GLU A 38 9.70 3.51 16.15
CA GLU A 38 8.53 2.93 16.83
C GLU A 38 8.03 1.72 16.04
N ILE A 39 7.91 0.59 16.71
CA ILE A 39 7.44 -0.67 16.10
C ILE A 39 6.02 -0.52 15.51
N SER A 40 5.20 0.30 16.13
CA SER A 40 3.85 0.60 15.65
C SER A 40 3.82 1.21 14.25
N VAL A 41 4.84 1.99 13.90
CA VAL A 41 4.98 2.59 12.57
C VAL A 41 5.28 1.52 11.52
N GLY A 42 6.09 0.53 11.87
CA GLY A 42 6.40 -0.61 11.00
C GLY A 42 5.16 -1.40 10.60
N THR A 43 4.33 -1.76 11.57
CA THR A 43 3.07 -2.48 11.31
C THR A 43 2.09 -1.65 10.47
N GLY A 44 1.96 -0.37 10.77
CA GLY A 44 1.16 0.56 9.97
C GLY A 44 1.64 0.69 8.53
N THR A 45 2.94 0.68 8.31
CA THR A 45 3.55 0.75 6.98
C THR A 45 3.25 -0.49 6.14
N ILE A 46 3.25 -1.69 6.74
CA ILE A 46 2.89 -2.94 6.05
C ILE A 46 1.43 -2.87 5.57
N VAL A 47 0.51 -2.47 6.45
CA VAL A 47 -0.91 -2.33 6.10
C VAL A 47 -1.10 -1.29 4.98
N THR A 48 -0.43 -0.16 5.06
CA THR A 48 -0.44 0.88 4.03
C THR A 48 0.11 0.38 2.70
N GLY A 49 1.20 -0.38 2.73
CA GLY A 49 1.79 -0.99 1.54
C GLY A 49 0.84 -1.97 0.85
N LEU A 50 0.23 -2.87 1.63
CA LEU A 50 -0.76 -3.82 1.10
C LEU A 50 -1.98 -3.10 0.51
N ALA A 51 -2.50 -2.09 1.21
CA ALA A 51 -3.60 -1.28 0.71
C ALA A 51 -3.27 -0.59 -0.62
N SER A 52 -2.07 -0.02 -0.72
CA SER A 52 -1.59 0.63 -1.94
C SER A 52 -1.51 -0.33 -3.12
N VAL A 53 -1.01 -1.56 -2.89
CA VAL A 53 -0.93 -2.61 -3.92
C VAL A 53 -2.33 -3.04 -4.36
N ILE A 54 -3.24 -3.25 -3.43
CA ILE A 54 -4.63 -3.65 -3.73
C ILE A 54 -5.33 -2.56 -4.54
N ILE A 55 -5.22 -1.31 -4.13
CA ILE A 55 -5.81 -0.17 -4.85
C ILE A 55 -5.19 -0.05 -6.25
N GLY A 56 -3.88 -0.07 -6.33
CA GLY A 56 -3.16 0.04 -7.59
C GLY A 56 -3.56 -1.07 -8.57
N THR A 57 -3.56 -2.31 -8.13
CA THR A 57 -3.91 -3.45 -9.00
C THR A 57 -5.38 -3.49 -9.38
N LYS A 58 -6.29 -3.10 -8.49
CA LYS A 58 -7.74 -3.15 -8.74
C LYS A 58 -8.24 -1.95 -9.54
N LEU A 59 -7.79 -0.75 -9.19
CA LEU A 59 -8.21 0.47 -9.88
C LEU A 59 -7.69 0.54 -11.30
N PHE A 60 -6.42 0.18 -11.49
CA PHE A 60 -5.74 0.28 -12.78
C PHE A 60 -5.78 -1.01 -13.60
N ALA A 61 -6.35 -2.10 -13.07
CA ALA A 61 -6.58 -3.33 -13.83
C ALA A 61 -7.46 -3.12 -15.07
N LYS A 62 -8.28 -2.08 -15.08
CA LYS A 62 -9.10 -1.68 -16.24
C LYS A 62 -8.31 -0.99 -17.34
N LEU A 63 -7.19 -0.39 -17.01
CA LEU A 63 -6.30 0.26 -17.98
C LEU A 63 -5.22 -0.74 -18.40
N GLY A 64 -5.54 -1.59 -19.35
CA GLY A 64 -4.63 -2.61 -19.89
C GLY A 64 -3.34 -2.08 -20.49
N PHE A 65 -3.13 -0.77 -20.47
CA PHE A 65 -1.95 -0.09 -20.98
C PHE A 65 -0.85 0.14 -19.94
N LEU A 66 -1.19 0.11 -18.65
CA LEU A 66 -0.22 0.37 -17.58
C LEU A 66 0.38 -0.93 -17.04
N ARG A 67 1.70 -1.00 -17.03
CA ARG A 67 2.44 -2.06 -16.34
C ARG A 67 2.04 -2.09 -14.86
N THR A 68 1.91 -3.28 -14.30
CA THR A 68 1.53 -3.50 -12.89
C THR A 68 2.33 -2.65 -11.91
N THR A 69 3.63 -2.46 -12.16
CA THR A 69 4.52 -1.66 -11.32
C THR A 69 4.12 -0.18 -11.30
N THR A 70 3.79 0.40 -12.45
CA THR A 70 3.33 1.79 -12.54
C THR A 70 1.98 1.98 -11.86
N ALA A 71 1.09 1.00 -11.98
CA ALA A 71 -0.20 0.99 -11.31
C ALA A 71 -0.05 0.99 -9.76
N VAL A 72 0.91 0.24 -9.24
CA VAL A 72 1.19 0.20 -7.80
C VAL A 72 1.75 1.53 -7.30
N ILE A 73 2.65 2.16 -8.06
CA ILE A 73 3.22 3.48 -7.70
C ILE A 73 2.11 4.55 -7.67
N LEU A 74 1.27 4.59 -8.69
CA LEU A 74 0.12 5.52 -8.72
C LEU A 74 -0.87 5.23 -7.61
N GLY A 75 -1.15 3.97 -7.32
CA GLY A 75 -1.98 3.55 -6.20
C GLY A 75 -1.43 4.02 -4.85
N SER A 76 -0.13 3.96 -4.66
CA SER A 76 0.54 4.45 -3.44
C SER A 76 0.38 5.96 -3.27
N ILE A 77 0.56 6.72 -4.35
CA ILE A 77 0.40 8.17 -4.34
C ILE A 77 -1.05 8.55 -4.03
N LEU A 78 -2.01 7.91 -4.69
CA LEU A 78 -3.43 8.12 -4.44
C LEU A 78 -3.83 7.77 -3.01
N TYR A 79 -3.36 6.65 -2.49
CA TYR A 79 -3.62 6.24 -1.12
C TYR A 79 -3.07 7.26 -0.12
N LYS A 80 -1.84 7.73 -0.31
CA LYS A 80 -1.24 8.77 0.53
C LYS A 80 -2.02 10.08 0.48
N ALA A 81 -2.43 10.51 -0.71
CA ALA A 81 -3.25 11.71 -0.88
C ALA A 81 -4.61 11.57 -0.17
N CYS A 82 -5.31 10.45 -0.35
CA CYS A 82 -6.59 10.18 0.33
C CYS A 82 -6.44 10.15 1.85
N THR A 83 -5.40 9.51 2.36
CA THR A 83 -5.11 9.44 3.80
C THR A 83 -4.82 10.84 4.37
N SER A 84 -4.03 11.63 3.65
CA SER A 84 -3.72 13.01 4.05
C SER A 84 -4.96 13.90 4.10
N LEU A 85 -5.83 13.80 3.11
CA LEU A 85 -7.12 14.51 3.09
C LEU A 85 -8.03 14.05 4.24
N ALA A 86 -8.12 12.75 4.48
CA ALA A 86 -8.92 12.19 5.56
C ALA A 86 -8.42 12.68 6.93
N MET A 87 -7.11 12.77 7.13
CA MET A 87 -6.52 13.29 8.36
C MET A 87 -6.82 14.78 8.55
N ASN A 88 -6.71 15.59 7.50
CA ASN A 88 -7.08 17.01 7.55
C ASN A 88 -8.55 17.23 7.93
N VAL A 89 -9.43 16.42 7.33
CA VAL A 89 -10.86 16.48 7.65
C VAL A 89 -11.11 16.05 9.09
N ALA A 90 -10.47 14.98 9.55
CA ALA A 90 -10.60 14.50 10.92
C ALA A 90 -10.12 15.54 11.95
N GLN A 91 -9.03 16.24 11.68
CA GLN A 91 -8.53 17.34 12.53
C GLN A 91 -9.52 18.52 12.59
N ASN A 92 -10.14 18.84 11.47
CA ASN A 92 -11.16 19.90 11.41
C ASN A 92 -12.43 19.58 12.21
N PHE A 93 -12.73 18.29 12.37
CA PHE A 93 -13.83 17.81 13.19
C PHE A 93 -13.46 17.64 14.68
N GLY A 94 -12.27 18.07 15.09
CA GLY A 94 -11.84 18.03 16.49
C GLY A 94 -11.48 16.62 17.00
N ILE A 95 -11.27 15.67 16.11
CA ILE A 95 -10.82 14.33 16.48
C ILE A 95 -9.31 14.40 16.76
N ASN A 96 -8.95 14.13 18.00
CA ASN A 96 -7.55 14.14 18.44
C ASN A 96 -6.68 13.21 17.60
N THR A 97 -5.52 13.70 17.24
CA THR A 97 -4.48 13.02 16.44
C THR A 97 -4.06 11.65 17.02
N SER A 98 -4.40 11.38 18.28
CA SER A 98 -4.12 10.10 18.93
C SER A 98 -4.84 8.90 18.27
N ASN A 99 -5.89 9.17 17.50
CA ASN A 99 -6.70 8.14 16.85
C ASN A 99 -6.37 7.94 15.36
N ASN A 100 -5.21 8.44 14.90
CA ASN A 100 -4.77 8.29 13.52
C ASN A 100 -4.81 6.85 13.00
N LYS A 101 -4.52 5.89 13.88
CA LYS A 101 -4.55 4.46 13.54
C LYS A 101 -5.96 3.98 13.19
N PHE A 102 -6.98 4.48 13.88
CA PHE A 102 -8.38 4.18 13.59
C PHE A 102 -8.84 4.76 12.25
N VAL A 103 -8.40 5.97 11.93
CA VAL A 103 -8.71 6.60 10.63
C VAL A 103 -8.11 5.81 9.48
N ILE A 104 -6.86 5.38 9.61
CA ILE A 104 -6.18 4.55 8.60
C ILE A 104 -6.88 3.20 8.45
N ALA A 105 -7.24 2.55 9.55
CA ALA A 105 -7.96 1.27 9.53
C ALA A 105 -9.35 1.41 8.89
N ALA A 106 -10.10 2.45 9.21
CA ALA A 106 -11.41 2.73 8.63
C ALA A 106 -11.31 2.99 7.13
N MET A 107 -10.33 3.80 6.70
CA MET A 107 -10.05 4.02 5.27
C MET A 107 -9.72 2.73 4.55
N PHE A 108 -8.89 1.89 5.15
CA PHE A 108 -8.53 0.59 4.57
C PHE A 108 -9.76 -0.30 4.37
N LEU A 109 -10.63 -0.37 5.39
CA LEU A 109 -11.88 -1.14 5.31
C LEU A 109 -12.82 -0.61 4.21
N ILE A 110 -13.00 0.71 4.13
CA ILE A 110 -13.83 1.35 3.11
C ILE A 110 -13.32 1.02 1.70
N ILE A 111 -12.02 1.15 1.49
CA ILE A 111 -11.38 0.86 0.21
C ILE A 111 -11.53 -0.62 -0.14
N LEU A 112 -11.36 -1.51 0.82
CA LEU A 112 -11.49 -2.95 0.64
C LEU A 112 -12.92 -3.34 0.26
N VAL A 113 -13.92 -2.78 0.92
CA VAL A 113 -15.34 -2.99 0.63
C VAL A 113 -15.70 -2.43 -0.74
N LEU A 114 -15.23 -1.24 -1.09
CA LEU A 114 -15.47 -0.64 -2.41
C LEU A 114 -14.81 -1.45 -3.52
N SER A 115 -13.61 -1.96 -3.27
CA SER A 115 -12.88 -2.83 -4.20
C SER A 115 -13.62 -4.16 -4.43
N ASP A 116 -14.16 -4.75 -3.38
CA ASP A 116 -14.93 -6.00 -3.47
C ASP A 116 -16.27 -5.80 -4.20
N ARG A 117 -16.97 -4.71 -3.92
CA ARG A 117 -18.20 -4.36 -4.66
C ARG A 117 -17.95 -4.13 -6.15
N SER A 118 -16.82 -3.52 -6.49
CA SER A 118 -16.44 -3.32 -7.90
C SER A 118 -16.12 -4.65 -8.59
N ALA A 119 -15.50 -5.58 -7.88
CA ALA A 119 -15.22 -6.92 -8.39
C ALA A 119 -16.52 -7.74 -8.61
N ARG A 120 -17.48 -7.65 -7.69
CA ARG A 120 -18.77 -8.34 -7.80
C ARG A 120 -19.64 -7.86 -8.97
N LYS A 121 -19.59 -6.56 -9.27
CA LYS A 121 -20.29 -6.01 -10.45
C LYS A 121 -19.76 -6.54 -11.79
N LYS A 122 -18.54 -7.04 -11.81
CA LYS A 122 -17.90 -7.56 -13.04
C LYS A 122 -18.20 -9.04 -13.29
N VAL A 123 -18.65 -9.78 -12.27
CA VAL A 123 -18.98 -11.22 -12.35
C VAL A 123 -20.46 -11.44 -12.71
N ARG A 124 -21.26 -10.42 -12.64
CA ARG A 124 -22.67 -10.45 -13.11
C ARG A 124 -22.77 -9.83 -14.48
#